data_6cd6d85d7f019320e78381a0855c6131
#
_entry.id   6cd6d85d7f019320e78381a0855c6131
#
_cell.length_a   1.000
_cell.length_b   1.000
_cell.length_c   1.000
_cell.angle_alpha   90.00
_cell.angle_beta   90.00
_cell.angle_gamma   90.00
#
_symmetry.space_group_name_H-M   'P 1'
#
loop_
_entity.id
_entity.type
_entity.pdbx_description
1 polymer ?
#
loop_
_entity_poly.entity_id
_entity_poly.type
_entity_poly.pdbx_seq_one_letter_code
_entity_poly.pdbx_strand_id
1 'polypeptide(L)'
;MFLAGDLFGASRRRLLDPACAVEMIHAASLALDDLPCMDDATTRRGRPALHVSRGEDMAILAAVTLITRAFGVLADAGLHASSGAGIAASAALDLISRLAEASGLEGLASGQALDLETAGADATFDRLETIHARKTGTLFVASAEFGAVLGGARERELAAVRSYARNVGLAFQIVDDLLELSPHGQTGKESRRAPAPTFARHVGTDGARRLVGELTDHAVEALKPFGKKGAMLKDFAVLLRDRTS
;
A
#
# COMPACT_ATOMS: atom_id res chain seq x y z
N MET A 1 9.08 -3.20 0.18
CA MET A 1 9.78 -4.08 1.16
C MET A 1 11.22 -4.37 0.79
N PHE A 2 11.53 -5.01 -0.35
CA PHE A 2 12.90 -5.40 -0.70
C PHE A 2 13.88 -4.21 -0.72
N LEU A 3 13.52 -3.09 -1.33
CA LEU A 3 14.38 -1.89 -1.34
C LEU A 3 14.68 -1.35 0.06
N ALA A 4 13.69 -1.38 0.96
CA ALA A 4 13.90 -0.98 2.35
C ALA A 4 14.76 -2.00 3.11
N GLY A 5 14.60 -3.30 2.83
CA GLY A 5 15.45 -4.34 3.37
C GLY A 5 16.90 -4.25 2.88
N ASP A 6 17.09 -3.98 1.60
CA ASP A 6 18.42 -3.80 0.99
C ASP A 6 19.18 -2.61 1.65
N LEU A 7 18.46 -1.55 2.08
CA LEU A 7 19.04 -0.39 2.78
C LEU A 7 19.77 -0.82 4.08
N PHE A 8 19.27 -1.85 4.75
CA PHE A 8 19.81 -2.38 6.01
C PHE A 8 20.52 -3.73 5.84
N GLY A 9 20.67 -4.22 4.61
CA GLY A 9 21.37 -5.49 4.34
C GLY A 9 20.56 -6.73 4.71
N ALA A 10 19.22 -6.64 4.73
CA ALA A 10 18.36 -7.79 4.97
C ALA A 10 18.46 -8.81 3.82
N SER A 11 18.56 -10.10 4.17
CA SER A 11 18.55 -11.17 3.19
C SER A 11 17.20 -11.25 2.47
N ARG A 12 17.19 -11.23 1.15
CA ARG A 12 15.97 -11.37 0.34
C ARG A 12 15.18 -12.62 0.68
N ARG A 13 15.87 -13.71 1.04
CA ARG A 13 15.23 -14.96 1.45
C ARG A 13 14.37 -14.79 2.71
N ARG A 14 14.81 -13.97 3.67
CA ARG A 14 14.06 -13.66 4.91
C ARG A 14 12.94 -12.65 4.67
N LEU A 15 13.01 -11.87 3.59
CA LEU A 15 11.99 -10.89 3.22
C LEU A 15 10.84 -11.50 2.41
N LEU A 16 11.02 -12.68 1.81
CA LEU A 16 10.07 -13.23 0.84
C LEU A 16 8.70 -13.53 1.48
N ASP A 17 8.69 -14.30 2.57
CA ASP A 17 7.43 -14.65 3.25
C ASP A 17 6.70 -13.42 3.79
N PRO A 18 7.35 -12.46 4.48
CA PRO A 18 6.73 -11.19 4.86
C PRO A 18 6.23 -10.36 3.66
N ALA A 19 6.93 -10.39 2.52
CA ALA A 19 6.47 -9.71 1.32
C ALA A 19 5.20 -10.36 0.75
N CYS A 20 5.14 -11.69 0.74
CA CYS A 20 3.94 -12.43 0.36
C CYS A 20 2.76 -12.13 1.29
N ALA A 21 3.01 -11.99 2.60
CA ALA A 21 1.94 -11.64 3.55
C ALA A 21 1.33 -10.27 3.25
N VAL A 22 2.14 -9.25 2.96
CA VAL A 22 1.64 -7.92 2.57
C VAL A 22 0.87 -7.99 1.25
N GLU A 23 1.38 -8.72 0.26
CA GLU A 23 0.70 -8.89 -1.04
C GLU A 23 -0.62 -9.66 -0.91
N MET A 24 -0.72 -10.64 0.00
CA MET A 24 -1.98 -11.34 0.29
C MET A 24 -3.03 -10.37 0.85
N ILE A 25 -2.67 -9.47 1.76
CA ILE A 25 -3.58 -8.42 2.26
C ILE A 25 -4.00 -7.49 1.12
N HIS A 26 -3.05 -7.06 0.28
CA HIS A 26 -3.35 -6.23 -0.88
C HIS A 26 -4.32 -6.95 -1.86
N ALA A 27 -4.04 -8.19 -2.21
CA ALA A 27 -4.91 -8.96 -3.11
C ALA A 27 -6.31 -9.18 -2.53
N ALA A 28 -6.40 -9.44 -1.22
CA ALA A 28 -7.67 -9.57 -0.51
C ALA A 28 -8.47 -8.27 -0.54
N SER A 29 -7.82 -7.13 -0.28
CA SER A 29 -8.49 -5.82 -0.31
C SER A 29 -9.05 -5.50 -1.70
N LEU A 30 -8.30 -5.78 -2.77
CA LEU A 30 -8.79 -5.59 -4.13
C LEU A 30 -10.01 -6.48 -4.44
N ALA A 31 -10.02 -7.73 -3.98
CA ALA A 31 -11.15 -8.64 -4.19
C ALA A 31 -12.42 -8.17 -3.44
N LEU A 32 -12.26 -7.58 -2.26
CA LEU A 32 -13.36 -7.00 -1.49
C LEU A 32 -13.82 -5.66 -2.08
N ASP A 33 -12.89 -4.79 -2.48
CA ASP A 33 -13.19 -3.48 -3.07
C ASP A 33 -14.01 -3.62 -4.36
N ASP A 34 -13.79 -4.69 -5.14
CA ASP A 34 -14.48 -4.91 -6.40
C ASP A 34 -15.95 -5.36 -6.22
N LEU A 35 -16.37 -5.81 -5.01
CA LEU A 35 -17.73 -6.29 -4.75
C LEU A 35 -18.81 -5.24 -5.07
N PRO A 36 -20.05 -5.67 -5.44
CA PRO A 36 -21.15 -4.74 -5.71
C PRO A 36 -21.52 -3.83 -4.54
N CYS A 37 -21.32 -4.28 -3.29
CA CYS A 37 -21.55 -3.47 -2.08
C CYS A 37 -20.41 -2.46 -1.79
N MET A 38 -19.31 -2.51 -2.54
CA MET A 38 -18.15 -1.62 -2.43
C MET A 38 -18.05 -0.73 -3.67
N ASP A 39 -17.09 -0.99 -4.57
CA ASP A 39 -16.86 -0.18 -5.76
C ASP A 39 -17.68 -0.64 -6.97
N ASP A 40 -18.34 -1.80 -6.91
CA ASP A 40 -19.07 -2.44 -8.02
C ASP A 40 -18.23 -2.48 -9.31
N ALA A 41 -16.98 -2.92 -9.19
CA ALA A 41 -16.07 -2.96 -10.31
C ALA A 41 -16.28 -4.22 -11.16
N THR A 42 -16.54 -4.05 -12.44
CA THR A 42 -16.73 -5.17 -13.39
C THR A 42 -15.42 -5.75 -13.88
N THR A 43 -14.37 -4.92 -13.92
CA THR A 43 -13.03 -5.34 -14.35
C THR A 43 -11.94 -4.83 -13.41
N ARG A 44 -10.86 -5.60 -13.33
CA ARG A 44 -9.64 -5.28 -12.60
C ARG A 44 -8.42 -5.64 -13.45
N ARG A 45 -7.53 -4.69 -13.73
CA ARG A 45 -6.34 -4.88 -14.58
C ARG A 45 -6.69 -5.50 -15.93
N GLY A 46 -7.79 -5.07 -16.55
CA GLY A 46 -8.26 -5.54 -17.86
C GLY A 46 -8.85 -6.96 -17.88
N ARG A 47 -9.13 -7.55 -16.71
CA ARG A 47 -9.78 -8.86 -16.55
C ARG A 47 -11.08 -8.73 -15.78
N PRO A 48 -12.06 -9.63 -15.95
CA PRO A 48 -13.25 -9.64 -15.12
C PRO A 48 -12.88 -9.71 -13.63
N ALA A 49 -13.52 -8.87 -12.79
CA ALA A 49 -13.37 -8.91 -11.35
C ALA A 49 -13.72 -10.30 -10.78
N LEU A 50 -13.18 -10.66 -9.61
CA LEU A 50 -13.33 -12.00 -9.06
C LEU A 50 -14.81 -12.37 -8.84
N HIS A 51 -15.61 -11.45 -8.30
CA HIS A 51 -17.04 -11.66 -8.09
C HIS A 51 -17.82 -11.83 -9.41
N VAL A 52 -17.40 -11.17 -10.48
CA VAL A 52 -18.02 -11.35 -11.82
C VAL A 52 -17.71 -12.72 -12.39
N SER A 53 -16.48 -13.21 -12.19
CA SER A 53 -16.01 -14.47 -12.79
C SER A 53 -16.35 -15.71 -11.95
N ARG A 54 -16.55 -15.58 -10.62
CA ARG A 54 -16.70 -16.71 -9.70
C ARG A 54 -17.83 -16.58 -8.70
N GLY A 55 -18.54 -15.45 -8.64
CA GLY A 55 -19.57 -15.14 -7.65
C GLY A 55 -19.01 -14.36 -6.44
N GLU A 56 -19.92 -13.63 -5.77
CA GLU A 56 -19.59 -12.79 -4.61
C GLU A 56 -19.15 -13.64 -3.42
N ASP A 57 -19.81 -14.78 -3.20
CA ASP A 57 -19.49 -15.75 -2.17
C ASP A 57 -18.03 -16.23 -2.26
N MET A 58 -17.61 -16.62 -3.46
CA MET A 58 -16.24 -17.07 -3.69
C MET A 58 -15.22 -15.92 -3.57
N ALA A 59 -15.57 -14.70 -3.97
CA ALA A 59 -14.70 -13.54 -3.78
C ALA A 59 -14.48 -13.23 -2.29
N ILE A 60 -15.53 -13.27 -1.48
CA ILE A 60 -15.45 -13.07 -0.03
C ILE A 60 -14.62 -14.18 0.64
N LEU A 61 -14.89 -15.45 0.30
CA LEU A 61 -14.14 -16.59 0.87
C LEU A 61 -12.65 -16.54 0.48
N ALA A 62 -12.33 -16.15 -0.75
CA ALA A 62 -10.95 -15.96 -1.19
C ALA A 62 -10.25 -14.84 -0.40
N ALA A 63 -10.92 -13.72 -0.19
CA ALA A 63 -10.37 -12.61 0.60
C ALA A 63 -10.12 -13.03 2.07
N VAL A 64 -11.09 -13.70 2.72
CA VAL A 64 -10.91 -14.24 4.08
C VAL A 64 -9.74 -15.21 4.15
N THR A 65 -9.61 -16.09 3.14
CA THR A 65 -8.49 -17.05 3.06
C THR A 65 -7.14 -16.34 2.93
N LEU A 66 -7.05 -15.32 2.07
CA LEU A 66 -5.82 -14.56 1.89
C LEU A 66 -5.45 -13.78 3.16
N ILE A 67 -6.41 -13.13 3.81
CA ILE A 67 -6.17 -12.40 5.07
C ILE A 67 -5.65 -13.36 6.15
N THR A 68 -6.34 -14.47 6.38
CA THR A 68 -5.93 -15.44 7.41
C THR A 68 -4.57 -16.07 7.08
N ARG A 69 -4.32 -16.37 5.80
CA ARG A 69 -3.03 -16.93 5.36
C ARG A 69 -1.88 -15.94 5.50
N ALA A 70 -2.10 -14.65 5.31
CA ALA A 70 -1.08 -13.62 5.50
C ALA A 70 -0.49 -13.65 6.92
N PHE A 71 -1.35 -13.71 7.94
CA PHE A 71 -0.92 -13.84 9.33
C PHE A 71 -0.26 -15.21 9.61
N GLY A 72 -0.80 -16.28 9.02
CA GLY A 72 -0.22 -17.62 9.12
C GLY A 72 1.20 -17.69 8.56
N VAL A 73 1.47 -17.06 7.41
CA VAL A 73 2.82 -17.01 6.81
C VAL A 73 3.84 -16.33 7.73
N LEU A 74 3.46 -15.21 8.37
CA LEU A 74 4.33 -14.54 9.33
C LEU A 74 4.58 -15.37 10.59
N ALA A 75 3.55 -16.06 11.10
CA ALA A 75 3.69 -16.96 12.24
C ALA A 75 4.61 -18.16 11.90
N ASP A 76 4.40 -18.80 10.74
CA ASP A 76 5.23 -19.90 10.25
C ASP A 76 6.72 -19.47 10.12
N ALA A 77 6.98 -18.27 9.58
CA ALA A 77 8.33 -17.72 9.47
C ALA A 77 9.02 -17.58 10.84
N GLY A 78 8.26 -17.21 11.89
CA GLY A 78 8.76 -17.12 13.27
C GLY A 78 8.99 -18.50 13.91
N LEU A 79 8.10 -19.48 13.67
CA LEU A 79 8.24 -20.85 14.16
C LEU A 79 9.47 -21.55 13.56
N HIS A 80 9.83 -21.21 12.33
CA HIS A 80 10.98 -21.78 11.62
C HIS A 80 12.24 -20.91 11.71
N ALA A 81 12.42 -20.17 12.81
CA ALA A 81 13.53 -19.22 13.01
C ALA A 81 14.93 -19.82 12.82
N SER A 82 15.10 -21.13 13.08
CA SER A 82 16.37 -21.87 12.89
C SER A 82 16.66 -22.20 11.42
N SER A 83 15.68 -22.08 10.52
CA SER A 83 15.90 -22.26 9.08
C SER A 83 16.55 -21.01 8.49
N GLY A 84 17.34 -21.16 7.42
CA GLY A 84 17.98 -20.00 6.79
C GLY A 84 17.01 -18.97 6.16
N ALA A 85 15.70 -19.26 6.12
CA ALA A 85 14.63 -18.39 5.66
C ALA A 85 13.78 -17.83 6.82
N GLY A 86 13.84 -18.44 8.00
CA GLY A 86 13.08 -18.01 9.16
C GLY A 86 13.54 -16.67 9.74
N ILE A 87 12.68 -16.06 10.51
CA ILE A 87 12.92 -14.80 11.24
C ILE A 87 12.81 -15.04 12.75
N ALA A 88 13.38 -14.17 13.57
CA ALA A 88 13.23 -14.29 15.02
C ALA A 88 11.74 -14.24 15.41
N ALA A 89 11.33 -15.05 16.39
CA ALA A 89 9.93 -15.10 16.83
C ALA A 89 9.41 -13.72 17.29
N SER A 90 10.27 -12.93 17.97
CA SER A 90 9.93 -11.56 18.36
C SER A 90 9.71 -10.63 17.15
N ALA A 91 10.51 -10.79 16.09
CA ALA A 91 10.31 -10.04 14.85
C ALA A 91 9.01 -10.48 14.17
N ALA A 92 8.70 -11.78 14.13
CA ALA A 92 7.44 -12.26 13.56
C ALA A 92 6.22 -11.66 14.29
N LEU A 93 6.25 -11.60 15.62
CA LEU A 93 5.18 -10.97 16.42
C LEU A 93 5.06 -9.46 16.13
N ASP A 94 6.18 -8.75 16.00
CA ASP A 94 6.18 -7.33 15.63
C ASP A 94 5.57 -7.13 14.22
N LEU A 95 5.95 -7.95 13.23
CA LEU A 95 5.38 -7.86 11.89
C LEU A 95 3.88 -8.20 11.86
N ILE A 96 3.44 -9.18 12.64
CA ILE A 96 2.01 -9.54 12.79
C ILE A 96 1.23 -8.34 13.36
N SER A 97 1.74 -7.71 14.43
CA SER A 97 1.11 -6.53 15.03
C SER A 97 0.99 -5.38 14.02
N ARG A 98 2.08 -5.05 13.33
CA ARG A 98 2.09 -4.00 12.28
C ARG A 98 1.16 -4.32 11.12
N LEU A 99 1.08 -5.59 10.69
CA LEU A 99 0.15 -5.98 9.63
C LEU A 99 -1.31 -5.84 10.07
N ALA A 100 -1.61 -6.19 11.32
CA ALA A 100 -2.95 -6.02 11.90
C ALA A 100 -3.35 -4.53 11.99
N GLU A 101 -2.45 -3.66 12.43
CA GLU A 101 -2.65 -2.21 12.44
C GLU A 101 -2.88 -1.68 11.01
N ALA A 102 -2.01 -2.05 10.05
CA ALA A 102 -2.08 -1.57 8.67
C ALA A 102 -3.33 -2.06 7.92
N SER A 103 -3.86 -3.23 8.25
CA SER A 103 -5.05 -3.78 7.59
C SER A 103 -6.36 -3.49 8.33
N GLY A 104 -6.30 -3.16 9.61
CA GLY A 104 -7.45 -3.02 10.51
C GLY A 104 -8.03 -1.60 10.62
N LEU A 105 -8.46 -1.29 11.86
CA LEU A 105 -9.18 -0.04 12.20
C LEU A 105 -8.32 1.23 12.05
N GLU A 106 -7.01 1.14 12.18
CA GLU A 106 -6.10 2.28 11.99
C GLU A 106 -5.57 2.37 10.55
N GLY A 107 -5.93 1.41 9.71
CA GLY A 107 -5.38 1.28 8.37
C GLY A 107 -6.45 1.09 7.28
N LEU A 108 -6.20 0.12 6.42
CA LEU A 108 -6.90 -0.12 5.17
C LEU A 108 -8.42 -0.25 5.35
N ALA A 109 -8.91 -1.04 6.33
CA ALA A 109 -10.34 -1.25 6.52
C ALA A 109 -11.06 0.05 6.90
N SER A 110 -10.49 0.87 7.80
CA SER A 110 -11.05 2.17 8.14
C SER A 110 -10.94 3.17 6.98
N GLY A 111 -9.84 3.13 6.22
CA GLY A 111 -9.68 3.94 5.01
C GLY A 111 -10.77 3.65 3.99
N GLN A 112 -11.09 2.38 3.78
CA GLN A 112 -12.18 1.95 2.89
C GLN A 112 -13.55 2.39 3.41
N ALA A 113 -13.81 2.26 4.72
CA ALA A 113 -15.06 2.74 5.31
C ALA A 113 -15.25 4.25 5.11
N LEU A 114 -14.19 5.04 5.35
CA LEU A 114 -14.21 6.49 5.12
C LEU A 114 -14.42 6.86 3.65
N ASP A 115 -13.86 6.09 2.74
CA ASP A 115 -14.03 6.27 1.28
C ASP A 115 -15.48 6.00 0.86
N LEU A 116 -16.07 4.93 1.38
CA LEU A 116 -17.47 4.58 1.16
C LEU A 116 -18.46 5.65 1.69
N GLU A 117 -18.19 6.18 2.90
CA GLU A 117 -18.99 7.25 3.50
C GLU A 117 -18.90 8.57 2.72
N THR A 118 -17.76 8.80 2.07
CA THR A 118 -17.47 10.07 1.38
C THR A 118 -17.93 10.03 -0.09
N ALA A 119 -18.27 8.86 -0.63
CA ALA A 119 -18.68 8.71 -2.02
C ALA A 119 -19.93 9.56 -2.35
N GLY A 120 -19.81 10.39 -3.40
CA GLY A 120 -20.88 11.27 -3.86
C GLY A 120 -21.04 12.56 -3.05
N ALA A 121 -20.18 12.82 -2.07
CA ALA A 121 -20.14 14.06 -1.31
C ALA A 121 -18.91 14.91 -1.67
N ASP A 122 -18.99 16.23 -1.41
CA ASP A 122 -17.80 17.09 -1.47
C ASP A 122 -16.86 16.75 -0.30
N ALA A 123 -15.66 16.25 -0.63
CA ALA A 123 -14.65 15.93 0.37
C ALA A 123 -13.70 17.11 0.58
N THR A 124 -13.38 17.43 1.82
CA THR A 124 -12.29 18.35 2.13
C THR A 124 -10.94 17.74 1.81
N PHE A 125 -9.92 18.59 1.60
CA PHE A 125 -8.54 18.10 1.38
C PHE A 125 -8.06 17.16 2.49
N ASP A 126 -8.26 17.54 3.77
CA ASP A 126 -7.87 16.75 4.94
C ASP A 126 -8.58 15.40 5.00
N ARG A 127 -9.85 15.35 4.55
CA ARG A 127 -10.61 14.10 4.48
C ARG A 127 -10.02 13.17 3.43
N LEU A 128 -9.69 13.68 2.23
CA LEU A 128 -9.04 12.92 1.16
C LEU A 128 -7.66 12.40 1.61
N GLU A 129 -6.85 13.27 2.23
CA GLU A 129 -5.56 12.87 2.78
C GLU A 129 -5.70 11.73 3.78
N THR A 130 -6.67 11.81 4.70
CA THR A 130 -6.92 10.76 5.69
C THR A 130 -7.34 9.45 5.03
N ILE A 131 -8.25 9.49 4.06
CA ILE A 131 -8.71 8.31 3.31
C ILE A 131 -7.51 7.62 2.65
N HIS A 132 -6.73 8.36 1.87
CA HIS A 132 -5.62 7.80 1.11
C HIS A 132 -4.45 7.35 2.01
N ALA A 133 -4.17 8.09 3.08
CA ALA A 133 -3.17 7.68 4.07
C ALA A 133 -3.53 6.33 4.71
N ARG A 134 -4.81 6.09 5.00
CA ARG A 134 -5.29 4.84 5.61
C ARG A 134 -5.51 3.75 4.57
N LYS A 135 -6.30 3.99 3.51
CA LYS A 135 -6.67 2.98 2.50
C LYS A 135 -5.45 2.45 1.74
N THR A 136 -4.52 3.34 1.36
CA THR A 136 -3.36 3.00 0.52
C THR A 136 -2.05 3.11 1.28
N GLY A 137 -1.83 4.22 1.98
CA GLY A 137 -0.55 4.56 2.62
C GLY A 137 -0.08 3.55 3.67
N THR A 138 -0.99 2.95 4.45
CA THR A 138 -0.64 2.02 5.53
C THR A 138 0.08 0.77 5.03
N LEU A 139 -0.29 0.21 3.87
CA LEU A 139 0.42 -0.93 3.30
C LEU A 139 1.79 -0.55 2.74
N PHE A 140 1.97 0.66 2.21
CA PHE A 140 3.31 1.17 1.85
C PHE A 140 4.19 1.27 3.09
N VAL A 141 3.67 1.81 4.18
CA VAL A 141 4.38 1.93 5.45
C VAL A 141 4.74 0.56 6.01
N ALA A 142 3.78 -0.36 6.16
CA ALA A 142 4.03 -1.71 6.64
C ALA A 142 5.07 -2.44 5.79
N SER A 143 4.95 -2.34 4.47
CA SER A 143 5.91 -2.95 3.53
C SER A 143 7.34 -2.42 3.72
N ALA A 144 7.51 -1.12 3.90
CA ALA A 144 8.83 -0.52 4.11
C ALA A 144 9.39 -0.84 5.51
N GLU A 145 8.55 -0.75 6.54
CA GLU A 145 8.93 -1.09 7.92
C GLU A 145 9.33 -2.55 8.07
N PHE A 146 8.63 -3.50 7.43
CA PHE A 146 8.99 -4.91 7.45
C PHE A 146 10.42 -5.11 6.93
N GLY A 147 10.75 -4.48 5.79
CA GLY A 147 12.11 -4.53 5.26
C GLY A 147 13.15 -3.97 6.23
N ALA A 148 12.86 -2.83 6.84
CA ALA A 148 13.75 -2.15 7.78
C ALA A 148 13.92 -2.95 9.09
N VAL A 149 12.84 -3.44 9.69
CA VAL A 149 12.87 -4.26 10.92
C VAL A 149 13.69 -5.52 10.72
N LEU A 150 13.45 -6.25 9.61
CA LEU A 150 14.18 -7.48 9.29
C LEU A 150 15.65 -7.23 8.94
N GLY A 151 16.00 -6.00 8.55
CA GLY A 151 17.37 -5.56 8.34
C GLY A 151 18.04 -5.02 9.63
N GLY A 152 17.31 -4.96 10.75
CA GLY A 152 17.85 -4.50 12.03
C GLY A 152 17.91 -2.98 12.17
N ALA A 153 17.01 -2.25 11.51
CA ALA A 153 16.89 -0.80 11.64
C ALA A 153 16.60 -0.39 13.08
N ARG A 154 17.28 0.66 13.55
CA ARG A 154 17.00 1.29 14.84
C ARG A 154 15.78 2.21 14.73
N GLU A 155 15.16 2.54 15.86
CA GLU A 155 13.93 3.34 15.89
C GLU A 155 14.02 4.66 15.09
N ARG A 156 15.15 5.35 15.15
CA ARG A 156 15.38 6.59 14.40
C ARG A 156 15.41 6.35 12.88
N GLU A 157 15.98 5.23 12.46
CA GLU A 157 16.05 4.82 11.06
C GLU A 157 14.68 4.35 10.58
N LEU A 158 13.94 3.63 11.43
CA LEU A 158 12.58 3.20 11.18
C LEU A 158 11.63 4.40 11.00
N ALA A 159 11.76 5.45 11.82
CA ALA A 159 11.01 6.70 11.68
C ALA A 159 11.27 7.38 10.32
N ALA A 160 12.52 7.38 9.85
CA ALA A 160 12.87 7.92 8.52
C ALA A 160 12.25 7.10 7.38
N VAL A 161 12.30 5.76 7.46
CA VAL A 161 11.68 4.85 6.50
C VAL A 161 10.15 5.01 6.49
N ARG A 162 9.53 5.17 7.65
CA ARG A 162 8.10 5.44 7.81
C ARG A 162 7.70 6.75 7.14
N SER A 163 8.47 7.82 7.37
CA SER A 163 8.25 9.12 6.73
C SER A 163 8.35 9.00 5.21
N TYR A 164 9.39 8.35 4.70
CA TYR A 164 9.55 8.06 3.27
C TYR A 164 8.33 7.33 2.70
N ALA A 165 7.92 6.23 3.33
CA ALA A 165 6.84 5.38 2.83
C ALA A 165 5.47 6.08 2.84
N ARG A 166 5.19 6.94 3.83
CA ARG A 166 3.97 7.76 3.86
C ARG A 166 3.89 8.71 2.68
N ASN A 167 4.96 9.45 2.41
CA ASN A 167 5.01 10.39 1.31
C ASN A 167 4.89 9.69 -0.06
N VAL A 168 5.60 8.56 -0.22
CA VAL A 168 5.51 7.74 -1.45
C VAL A 168 4.12 7.16 -1.64
N GLY A 169 3.48 6.65 -0.58
CA GLY A 169 2.13 6.09 -0.65
C GLY A 169 1.08 7.12 -1.04
N LEU A 170 1.18 8.34 -0.50
CA LEU A 170 0.28 9.44 -0.87
C LEU A 170 0.55 9.93 -2.29
N ALA A 171 1.81 10.09 -2.68
CA ALA A 171 2.19 10.45 -4.06
C ALA A 171 1.67 9.41 -5.07
N PHE A 172 1.78 8.10 -4.75
CA PHE A 172 1.26 7.01 -5.57
C PHE A 172 -0.22 7.19 -5.86
N GLN A 173 -1.03 7.46 -4.84
CA GLN A 173 -2.47 7.62 -5.01
C GLN A 173 -2.81 8.83 -5.88
N ILE A 174 -2.11 9.96 -5.68
CA ILE A 174 -2.35 11.16 -6.48
C ILE A 174 -1.96 10.94 -7.94
N VAL A 175 -0.89 10.17 -8.19
CA VAL A 175 -0.51 9.77 -9.56
C VAL A 175 -1.56 8.87 -10.18
N ASP A 176 -2.10 7.88 -9.45
CA ASP A 176 -3.21 7.04 -9.93
C ASP A 176 -4.44 7.89 -10.28
N ASP A 177 -4.83 8.85 -9.43
CA ASP A 177 -5.92 9.79 -9.70
C ASP A 177 -5.69 10.60 -10.99
N LEU A 178 -4.44 11.06 -11.22
CA LEU A 178 -4.07 11.79 -12.45
C LEU A 178 -4.12 10.90 -13.69
N LEU A 179 -3.73 9.63 -13.57
CA LEU A 179 -3.79 8.66 -14.66
C LEU A 179 -5.24 8.34 -15.04
N GLU A 180 -6.15 8.23 -14.07
CA GLU A 180 -7.57 8.01 -14.32
C GLU A 180 -8.22 9.18 -15.09
N LEU A 181 -7.76 10.41 -14.89
CA LEU A 181 -8.25 11.61 -15.59
C LEU A 181 -7.63 11.79 -16.99
N SER A 182 -6.60 11.03 -17.34
CA SER A 182 -5.92 11.19 -18.63
C SER A 182 -6.72 10.50 -19.76
N PRO A 183 -6.73 11.06 -20.98
CA PRO A 183 -7.43 10.45 -22.12
C PRO A 183 -6.95 9.04 -22.50
N HIS A 184 -5.76 8.68 -22.07
CA HIS A 184 -5.12 7.38 -22.31
C HIS A 184 -4.99 6.55 -21.03
N GLY A 185 -5.45 7.08 -19.90
CA GLY A 185 -5.32 6.46 -18.58
C GLY A 185 -6.35 5.35 -18.41
N GLN A 186 -6.00 4.15 -18.81
CA GLN A 186 -6.74 2.96 -18.46
C GLN A 186 -6.06 2.29 -17.28
N THR A 187 -6.56 2.54 -16.06
CA THR A 187 -6.18 1.75 -14.88
C THR A 187 -6.66 0.28 -14.98
N GLY A 188 -7.42 -0.03 -16.05
CA GLY A 188 -8.01 -1.35 -16.27
C GLY A 188 -9.10 -1.70 -15.26
N LYS A 189 -9.64 -0.69 -14.54
CA LYS A 189 -10.78 -0.80 -13.63
C LYS A 189 -11.98 -0.09 -14.24
N GLU A 190 -13.08 -0.81 -14.41
CA GLU A 190 -14.39 -0.26 -14.74
C GLU A 190 -15.32 -0.45 -13.54
N SER A 191 -15.85 0.63 -13.01
CA SER A 191 -16.76 0.63 -11.85
C SER A 191 -18.11 1.21 -12.25
N ARG A 192 -19.20 0.64 -11.72
CA ARG A 192 -20.56 1.17 -11.86
C ARG A 192 -20.90 2.22 -10.81
N ARG A 193 -20.08 2.33 -9.77
CA ARG A 193 -20.24 3.35 -8.73
C ARG A 193 -19.89 4.73 -9.25
N ALA A 194 -20.56 5.76 -8.69
CA ALA A 194 -20.20 7.15 -8.96
C ALA A 194 -18.72 7.38 -8.60
N PRO A 195 -17.98 8.16 -9.41
CA PRO A 195 -16.58 8.43 -9.16
C PRO A 195 -16.37 9.02 -7.76
N ALA A 196 -15.43 8.47 -7.00
CA ALA A 196 -15.01 9.00 -5.72
C ALA A 196 -14.37 10.40 -5.89
N PRO A 197 -14.44 11.28 -4.87
CA PRO A 197 -13.67 12.51 -4.87
C PRO A 197 -12.17 12.17 -4.87
N THR A 198 -11.40 12.90 -5.70
CA THR A 198 -9.95 12.70 -5.83
C THR A 198 -9.20 13.99 -5.61
N PHE A 199 -7.91 13.91 -5.26
CA PHE A 199 -7.06 15.10 -5.15
C PHE A 199 -7.04 15.90 -6.46
N ALA A 200 -6.93 15.23 -7.59
CA ALA A 200 -6.87 15.89 -8.89
C ALA A 200 -8.16 16.65 -9.24
N ARG A 201 -9.33 16.18 -8.75
CA ARG A 201 -10.59 16.93 -8.87
C ARG A 201 -10.68 18.09 -7.89
N HIS A 202 -10.10 17.96 -6.69
CA HIS A 202 -10.15 18.98 -5.65
C HIS A 202 -9.22 20.17 -5.93
N VAL A 203 -7.95 19.93 -6.32
CA VAL A 203 -6.92 20.97 -6.53
C VAL A 203 -6.58 21.21 -8.00
N GLY A 204 -7.24 20.53 -8.93
CA GLY A 204 -6.92 20.53 -10.35
C GLY A 204 -5.66 19.70 -10.68
N THR A 205 -5.48 19.38 -11.97
CA THR A 205 -4.37 18.53 -12.43
C THR A 205 -3.00 19.13 -12.14
N ASP A 206 -2.84 20.45 -12.31
CA ASP A 206 -1.57 21.13 -12.03
C ASP A 206 -1.27 21.22 -10.53
N GLY A 207 -2.32 21.42 -9.71
CA GLY A 207 -2.20 21.35 -8.25
C GLY A 207 -1.78 19.97 -7.78
N ALA A 208 -2.40 18.93 -8.31
CA ALA A 208 -2.06 17.54 -7.99
C ALA A 208 -0.62 17.20 -8.40
N ARG A 209 -0.15 17.63 -9.58
CA ARG A 209 1.24 17.43 -10.00
C ARG A 209 2.26 18.13 -9.10
N ARG A 210 1.97 19.37 -8.67
CA ARG A 210 2.82 20.07 -7.69
C ARG A 210 2.88 19.30 -6.37
N LEU A 211 1.75 18.84 -5.86
CA LEU A 211 1.68 18.07 -4.62
C LEU A 211 2.49 16.77 -4.72
N VAL A 212 2.41 16.05 -5.84
CA VAL A 212 3.27 14.86 -6.09
C VAL A 212 4.76 15.23 -6.04
N GLY A 213 5.15 16.37 -6.62
CA GLY A 213 6.53 16.88 -6.54
C GLY A 213 6.97 17.11 -5.10
N GLU A 214 6.18 17.85 -4.31
CA GLU A 214 6.46 18.15 -2.90
C GLU A 214 6.56 16.88 -2.05
N LEU A 215 5.64 15.93 -2.22
CA LEU A 215 5.68 14.63 -1.53
C LEU A 215 6.92 13.81 -1.91
N THR A 216 7.30 13.84 -3.19
CA THR A 216 8.53 13.15 -3.65
C THR A 216 9.76 13.78 -3.00
N ASP A 217 9.83 15.12 -2.93
CA ASP A 217 10.94 15.83 -2.28
C ASP A 217 11.00 15.51 -0.78
N HIS A 218 9.87 15.49 -0.08
CA HIS A 218 9.80 15.07 1.33
C HIS A 218 10.23 13.61 1.53
N ALA A 219 9.85 12.70 0.62
CA ALA A 219 10.29 11.32 0.66
C ALA A 219 11.83 11.22 0.49
N VAL A 220 12.40 11.95 -0.47
CA VAL A 220 13.85 11.99 -0.70
C VAL A 220 14.58 12.61 0.50
N GLU A 221 14.02 13.66 1.10
CA GLU A 221 14.56 14.30 2.31
C GLU A 221 14.65 13.33 3.48
N ALA A 222 13.60 12.53 3.71
CA ALA A 222 13.57 11.52 4.77
C ALA A 222 14.71 10.49 4.64
N LEU A 223 15.27 10.31 3.43
CA LEU A 223 16.37 9.38 3.17
C LEU A 223 17.77 9.99 3.37
N LYS A 224 17.89 11.29 3.69
CA LYS A 224 19.19 11.93 3.93
C LYS A 224 20.09 11.20 4.91
N PRO A 225 19.58 10.67 6.06
CA PRO A 225 20.41 9.95 7.01
C PRO A 225 21.13 8.72 6.44
N PHE A 226 20.64 8.17 5.34
CA PHE A 226 21.20 6.95 4.73
C PHE A 226 22.23 7.23 3.62
N GLY A 227 22.39 8.48 3.21
CA GLY A 227 23.36 8.87 2.19
C GLY A 227 23.20 8.06 0.89
N LYS A 228 24.31 7.49 0.41
CA LYS A 228 24.34 6.69 -0.84
C LYS A 228 23.51 5.40 -0.76
N LYS A 229 23.33 4.82 0.42
CA LYS A 229 22.53 3.61 0.59
C LYS A 229 21.05 3.83 0.23
N GLY A 230 20.54 5.06 0.41
CA GLY A 230 19.17 5.44 0.06
C GLY A 230 18.92 5.65 -1.45
N ALA A 231 19.90 5.49 -2.32
CA ALA A 231 19.79 5.82 -3.75
C ALA A 231 18.63 5.07 -4.44
N MET A 232 18.53 3.75 -4.25
CA MET A 232 17.46 2.95 -4.86
C MET A 232 16.06 3.36 -4.43
N LEU A 233 15.87 3.77 -3.17
CA LEU A 233 14.59 4.27 -2.70
C LEU A 233 14.28 5.66 -3.26
N LYS A 234 15.30 6.51 -3.45
CA LYS A 234 15.14 7.81 -4.12
C LYS A 234 14.73 7.62 -5.58
N ASP A 235 15.44 6.74 -6.30
CA ASP A 235 15.13 6.43 -7.70
C ASP A 235 13.72 5.87 -7.84
N PHE A 236 13.27 5.03 -6.90
CA PHE A 236 11.90 4.52 -6.87
C PHE A 236 10.86 5.64 -6.68
N ALA A 237 11.09 6.59 -5.77
CA ALA A 237 10.17 7.71 -5.57
C ALA A 237 10.07 8.60 -6.82
N VAL A 238 11.19 8.86 -7.50
CA VAL A 238 11.23 9.63 -8.76
C VAL A 238 10.51 8.85 -9.88
N LEU A 239 10.80 7.56 -10.03
CA LEU A 239 10.14 6.70 -11.03
C LEU A 239 8.62 6.70 -10.85
N LEU A 240 8.15 6.65 -9.59
CA LEU A 240 6.73 6.65 -9.28
C LEU A 240 6.09 8.00 -9.64
N ARG A 241 6.75 9.12 -9.34
CA ARG A 241 6.31 10.47 -9.72
C ARG A 241 6.15 10.62 -11.24
N ASP A 242 7.10 10.08 -11.99
CA ASP A 242 7.18 10.24 -13.44
C ASP A 242 6.40 9.15 -14.21
N ARG A 243 5.65 8.30 -13.49
CA ARG A 243 4.86 7.22 -14.07
C ARG A 243 3.75 7.78 -14.98
N THR A 244 3.61 7.19 -16.17
CA THR A 244 2.64 7.59 -17.22
C THR A 244 1.60 6.53 -17.55
N SER A 245 1.69 5.34 -16.93
CA SER A 245 0.79 4.20 -17.14
C SER A 245 0.81 3.26 -15.92
#